data_60f7c2f9e7a3beca96de956708654bb5
#
_entry.id   60f7c2f9e7a3beca96de956708654bb5
#
_cell.length_a   1.000
_cell.length_b   1.000
_cell.length_c   1.000
_cell.angle_alpha   90.00
_cell.angle_beta   90.00
_cell.angle_gamma   90.00
#
_symmetry.space_group_name_H-M   'P 1'
#
loop_
_entity.id
_entity.type
_entity.pdbx_description
1 polymer ?
#
loop_
_entity_poly.entity_id
_entity_poly.type
_entity_poly.pdbx_seq_one_letter_code
_entity_poly.pdbx_strand_id
1 'polypeptide(L)'
;MKTAPLYRTLKVNNSNKQAKVLTFDGVRAEESLKRGSYMRIGKGKHTTITNAHPIIDWNTIEIFLYLFEHKLPVNKAYRYGKARVGCLICPFSSRWDDMIASRKFNDDLRPFTDRIQNWSKDNKIGSINDFIKERRWKIKAIGNTELAKTSVSITDSSNSFCAIIKNPVKSIFDWLPALAEYTAETLGNSAKGSIKYQEKVYDYSLEYNESTNTYKFIVDHPSSQLGYLLRRVIYKSAYCINCEVCEVDCPTGALSILPDVKIDKSKCIHCHRCLTSHELGCISADCVRMIVNMNNNENTKIQAYKTFGFREEWLQEYLVDPEYFWQSNSLGTAQVDGFKAWLKDAEINDAKNKLTRFGELLQQIYVDDVNLTWELILTNLSYNSFIVNWFVNNVKIGQEFDRKILEGLLNEQGYSSKGKTVANAVAALVQTFEYSPLGEMFNMSVSSENKKSVRQPYQEITNAGLAYSLYKYAEKKNVRSLRVSDFFTEESKSGPHRVLGISKTDFLNRLRSLNSKENRVLIAELSMGLDSITLRDDLNSISCLETLICQ
;
A
#
# COMPACT_ATOMS: atom_id res chain seq x y z
N MET A 1 3.75 -18.03 6.44
CA MET A 1 3.82 -19.04 7.50
C MET A 1 2.62 -19.99 7.53
N LYS A 2 1.36 -19.56 7.48
CA LYS A 2 0.20 -20.48 7.53
C LYS A 2 0.01 -21.32 6.27
N THR A 3 0.32 -20.77 5.10
CA THR A 3 0.08 -21.40 3.80
C THR A 3 1.14 -22.39 3.40
N ALA A 4 2.39 -22.22 3.83
CA ALA A 4 3.48 -23.11 3.45
C ALA A 4 3.29 -24.56 3.93
N PRO A 5 2.93 -24.85 5.21
CA PRO A 5 2.63 -26.21 5.65
C PRO A 5 1.48 -26.84 4.87
N LEU A 6 0.40 -26.08 4.63
CA LEU A 6 -0.76 -26.58 3.86
C LEU A 6 -0.34 -27.00 2.45
N TYR A 7 0.39 -26.14 1.75
CA TYR A 7 0.82 -26.43 0.38
C TYR A 7 1.86 -27.53 0.30
N ARG A 8 2.73 -27.65 1.33
CA ARG A 8 3.66 -28.79 1.44
C ARG A 8 2.87 -30.10 1.56
N THR A 9 1.87 -30.15 2.43
CA THR A 9 1.01 -31.34 2.61
C THR A 9 0.26 -31.67 1.33
N LEU A 10 -0.32 -30.70 0.65
CA LEU A 10 -1.01 -30.91 -0.63
C LEU A 10 -0.08 -31.45 -1.72
N LYS A 11 1.18 -30.98 -1.78
CA LYS A 11 2.17 -31.48 -2.73
C LYS A 11 2.73 -32.86 -2.38
N VAL A 12 2.88 -33.17 -1.08
CA VAL A 12 3.34 -34.49 -0.62
C VAL A 12 2.29 -35.55 -0.85
N ASN A 13 1.01 -35.26 -0.55
CA ASN A 13 -0.09 -36.19 -0.80
C ASN A 13 -0.35 -36.41 -2.30
N ASN A 14 0.13 -35.52 -3.13
CA ASN A 14 0.07 -35.64 -4.58
C ASN A 14 1.49 -35.90 -5.08
N SER A 15 1.78 -37.14 -5.48
CA SER A 15 3.11 -37.56 -5.96
C SER A 15 3.62 -36.69 -7.14
N ASN A 16 2.73 -35.95 -7.79
CA ASN A 16 3.06 -34.96 -8.80
C ASN A 16 3.19 -33.56 -8.20
N LYS A 17 4.43 -33.09 -8.00
CA LYS A 17 4.73 -31.74 -7.48
C LYS A 17 4.26 -30.58 -8.36
N GLN A 18 3.86 -30.84 -9.61
CA GLN A 18 3.27 -29.87 -10.53
C GLN A 18 1.75 -29.91 -10.58
N ALA A 19 1.12 -30.74 -9.74
CA ALA A 19 -0.33 -30.86 -9.70
C ALA A 19 -0.99 -29.49 -9.46
N LYS A 20 -1.98 -29.18 -10.28
CA LYS A 20 -2.84 -28.02 -10.09
C LYS A 20 -3.85 -28.32 -9.00
N VAL A 21 -4.01 -27.40 -8.06
CA VAL A 21 -4.91 -27.54 -6.92
C VAL A 21 -5.98 -26.46 -7.00
N LEU A 22 -7.25 -26.86 -6.96
CA LEU A 22 -8.37 -25.96 -6.75
C LEU A 22 -8.72 -25.96 -5.26
N THR A 23 -8.69 -24.78 -4.63
CA THR A 23 -9.09 -24.60 -3.23
C THR A 23 -10.39 -23.85 -3.15
N PHE A 24 -11.34 -24.37 -2.38
CA PHE A 24 -12.55 -23.65 -2.00
C PHE A 24 -12.32 -23.02 -0.63
N ASP A 25 -12.58 -21.74 -0.50
CA ASP A 25 -12.47 -21.06 0.79
C ASP A 25 -13.68 -20.14 1.06
N GLY A 26 -13.89 -19.84 2.34
CA GLY A 26 -15.00 -19.02 2.84
C GLY A 26 -14.66 -17.53 2.91
N VAL A 27 -13.84 -17.02 2.01
CA VAL A 27 -13.53 -15.60 1.93
C VAL A 27 -14.75 -14.80 1.49
N ARG A 28 -14.99 -13.67 2.16
CA ARG A 28 -16.07 -12.73 1.85
C ARG A 28 -15.50 -11.34 1.60
N ALA A 29 -16.08 -10.61 0.64
CA ALA A 29 -15.65 -9.27 0.27
C ALA A 29 -15.72 -8.29 1.45
N GLU A 30 -16.76 -8.37 2.28
CA GLU A 30 -16.98 -7.49 3.42
C GLU A 30 -15.91 -7.58 4.52
N GLU A 31 -15.14 -8.66 4.58
CA GLU A 31 -14.20 -8.88 5.70
C GLU A 31 -12.98 -7.96 5.68
N SER A 32 -12.58 -7.43 4.54
CA SER A 32 -11.53 -6.40 4.41
C SER A 32 -11.44 -5.88 2.98
N LEU A 33 -10.90 -4.66 2.83
CA LEU A 33 -10.62 -4.03 1.52
C LEU A 33 -9.84 -4.96 0.57
N LYS A 34 -8.85 -5.69 1.10
CA LYS A 34 -8.07 -6.65 0.31
C LYS A 34 -8.91 -7.82 -0.18
N ARG A 35 -9.87 -8.29 0.61
CA ARG A 35 -10.75 -9.40 0.22
C ARG A 35 -11.82 -8.96 -0.76
N GLY A 36 -12.26 -7.70 -0.65
CA GLY A 36 -13.17 -7.08 -1.60
C GLY A 36 -12.61 -7.01 -3.04
N SER A 37 -11.28 -7.08 -3.21
CA SER A 37 -10.67 -7.14 -4.53
C SER A 37 -10.55 -8.56 -5.12
N TYR A 38 -10.98 -9.60 -4.42
CA TYR A 38 -10.84 -10.97 -4.89
C TYR A 38 -11.97 -11.30 -5.89
N MET A 39 -11.58 -11.97 -6.96
CA MET A 39 -12.55 -12.52 -7.91
C MET A 39 -13.14 -13.82 -7.35
N ARG A 40 -14.36 -14.16 -7.74
CA ARG A 40 -15.01 -15.43 -7.34
C ARG A 40 -14.16 -16.66 -7.67
N ILE A 41 -13.46 -16.65 -8.78
CA ILE A 41 -12.43 -17.62 -9.13
C ILE A 41 -11.20 -16.85 -9.57
N GLY A 42 -10.06 -17.11 -8.92
CA GLY A 42 -8.83 -16.38 -9.17
C GLY A 42 -7.58 -17.20 -8.94
N LYS A 43 -6.45 -16.67 -9.39
CA LYS A 43 -5.14 -17.28 -9.13
C LYS A 43 -4.85 -17.23 -7.64
N GLY A 44 -4.50 -18.37 -7.07
CA GLY A 44 -4.00 -18.45 -5.71
C GLY A 44 -2.61 -17.80 -5.57
N LYS A 45 -2.13 -17.73 -4.34
CA LYS A 45 -0.81 -17.17 -4.03
C LYS A 45 0.35 -17.90 -4.73
N HIS A 46 0.15 -19.15 -5.08
CA HIS A 46 1.09 -19.98 -5.82
C HIS A 46 0.54 -20.30 -7.21
N THR A 47 1.41 -20.37 -8.19
CA THR A 47 1.05 -20.57 -9.61
C THR A 47 0.28 -21.86 -9.90
N THR A 48 0.43 -22.85 -9.03
CA THR A 48 -0.26 -24.17 -9.15
C THR A 48 -1.63 -24.18 -8.46
N ILE A 49 -2.06 -23.08 -7.84
CA ILE A 49 -3.28 -23.01 -7.05
C ILE A 49 -4.25 -22.03 -7.67
N THR A 50 -5.48 -22.49 -7.81
CA THR A 50 -6.64 -21.64 -8.14
C THR A 50 -7.54 -21.60 -6.92
N ASN A 51 -7.96 -20.43 -6.49
CA ASN A 51 -8.90 -20.27 -5.41
C ASN A 51 -10.30 -20.04 -5.98
N ALA A 52 -11.29 -20.67 -5.37
CA ALA A 52 -12.71 -20.40 -5.58
C ALA A 52 -13.31 -19.90 -4.28
N HIS A 53 -14.02 -18.77 -4.34
CA HIS A 53 -14.65 -18.09 -3.24
C HIS A 53 -16.18 -18.13 -3.40
N PRO A 54 -16.87 -19.26 -3.08
CA PRO A 54 -18.29 -19.43 -3.39
C PRO A 54 -19.20 -18.40 -2.74
N ILE A 55 -18.80 -17.95 -1.55
CA ILE A 55 -19.57 -17.02 -0.71
C ILE A 55 -18.95 -15.60 -0.68
N ILE A 56 -18.23 -15.22 -1.73
CA ILE A 56 -17.50 -13.93 -1.75
C ILE A 56 -18.44 -12.74 -1.54
N ASP A 57 -19.65 -12.79 -2.07
CA ASP A 57 -20.64 -11.73 -2.01
C ASP A 57 -21.59 -11.83 -0.80
N TRP A 58 -21.44 -12.87 0.02
CA TRP A 58 -22.30 -13.05 1.19
C TRP A 58 -21.89 -12.10 2.32
N ASN A 59 -22.87 -11.54 2.99
CA ASN A 59 -22.66 -10.75 4.21
C ASN A 59 -22.70 -11.63 5.46
N THR A 60 -22.38 -11.02 6.61
CA THR A 60 -22.34 -11.74 7.90
C THR A 60 -23.70 -12.31 8.28
N ILE A 61 -24.80 -11.59 8.00
CA ILE A 61 -26.16 -12.05 8.35
C ILE A 61 -26.52 -13.27 7.54
N GLU A 62 -26.30 -13.28 6.24
CA GLU A 62 -26.55 -14.41 5.36
C GLU A 62 -25.82 -15.67 5.81
N ILE A 63 -24.56 -15.53 6.22
CA ILE A 63 -23.80 -16.66 6.78
C ILE A 63 -24.45 -17.22 8.04
N PHE A 64 -24.81 -16.36 9.00
CA PHE A 64 -25.43 -16.86 10.25
C PHE A 64 -26.82 -17.42 10.02
N LEU A 65 -27.64 -16.82 9.14
CA LEU A 65 -28.93 -17.37 8.76
C LEU A 65 -28.79 -18.76 8.15
N TYR A 66 -27.86 -18.92 7.21
CA TYR A 66 -27.56 -20.21 6.60
C TYR A 66 -27.11 -21.26 7.63
N LEU A 67 -26.17 -20.88 8.53
CA LEU A 67 -25.69 -21.77 9.57
C LEU A 67 -26.81 -22.23 10.52
N PHE A 68 -27.74 -21.33 10.89
CA PHE A 68 -28.85 -21.64 11.78
C PHE A 68 -29.93 -22.47 11.09
N GLU A 69 -30.28 -22.14 9.85
CA GLU A 69 -31.24 -22.90 9.06
C GLU A 69 -30.81 -24.35 8.87
N HIS A 70 -29.54 -24.54 8.53
CA HIS A 70 -28.98 -25.88 8.33
C HIS A 70 -28.44 -26.53 9.63
N LYS A 71 -28.70 -25.92 10.79
CA LYS A 71 -28.26 -26.42 12.13
C LYS A 71 -26.76 -26.75 12.19
N LEU A 72 -25.95 -25.98 11.47
CA LEU A 72 -24.50 -26.19 11.46
C LEU A 72 -23.85 -25.66 12.74
N PRO A 73 -22.75 -26.28 13.20
CA PRO A 73 -22.07 -25.86 14.42
C PRO A 73 -21.42 -24.49 14.24
N VAL A 74 -21.73 -23.58 15.17
CA VAL A 74 -21.13 -22.24 15.22
C VAL A 74 -19.99 -22.22 16.24
N ASN A 75 -18.84 -21.66 15.87
CA ASN A 75 -17.68 -21.57 16.76
C ASN A 75 -18.04 -20.78 18.03
N LYS A 76 -17.68 -21.35 19.20
CA LYS A 76 -17.97 -20.75 20.51
C LYS A 76 -17.41 -19.32 20.68
N ALA A 77 -16.35 -18.96 19.97
CA ALA A 77 -15.75 -17.63 20.02
C ALA A 77 -16.71 -16.51 19.62
N TYR A 78 -17.65 -16.77 18.70
CA TYR A 78 -18.70 -15.80 18.34
C TYR A 78 -19.62 -15.52 19.52
N ARG A 79 -19.94 -16.52 20.34
CA ARG A 79 -20.75 -16.36 21.56
C ARG A 79 -20.06 -15.51 22.63
N TYR A 80 -18.73 -15.40 22.58
CA TYR A 80 -17.94 -14.52 23.46
C TYR A 80 -17.74 -13.10 22.87
N GLY A 81 -18.47 -12.74 21.82
CA GLY A 81 -18.45 -11.40 21.24
C GLY A 81 -17.31 -11.16 20.25
N LYS A 82 -16.70 -12.21 19.70
CA LYS A 82 -15.76 -12.02 18.58
C LYS A 82 -16.53 -11.74 17.29
N ALA A 83 -16.18 -10.65 16.61
CA ALA A 83 -16.75 -10.35 15.30
C ALA A 83 -16.31 -11.37 14.23
N ARG A 84 -15.11 -11.94 14.38
CA ARG A 84 -14.57 -12.98 13.51
C ARG A 84 -13.59 -13.88 14.28
N VAL A 85 -13.53 -15.14 13.89
CA VAL A 85 -12.60 -16.09 14.50
C VAL A 85 -11.31 -16.13 13.67
N GLY A 86 -10.21 -15.82 14.33
CA GLY A 86 -8.85 -15.86 13.79
C GLY A 86 -7.95 -16.80 14.61
N CYS A 87 -6.64 -16.70 14.39
CA CYS A 87 -5.68 -17.42 15.22
C CYS A 87 -5.67 -16.87 16.64
N LEU A 88 -5.55 -17.75 17.61
CA LEU A 88 -5.53 -17.40 19.04
C LEU A 88 -4.41 -16.41 19.39
N ILE A 89 -3.26 -16.52 18.73
CA ILE A 89 -2.09 -15.67 18.89
C ILE A 89 -1.86 -14.72 17.71
N CYS A 90 -2.94 -14.30 17.04
CA CYS A 90 -2.80 -13.43 15.89
C CYS A 90 -2.11 -12.10 16.26
N PRO A 91 -0.99 -11.72 15.61
CA PRO A 91 -0.34 -10.45 15.90
C PRO A 91 -1.21 -9.22 15.54
N PHE A 92 -2.22 -9.43 14.70
CA PHE A 92 -3.17 -8.39 14.27
C PHE A 92 -4.51 -8.44 15.03
N SER A 93 -4.61 -9.26 16.09
CA SER A 93 -5.83 -9.30 16.91
C SER A 93 -6.03 -8.02 17.71
N SER A 94 -7.29 -7.62 17.91
CA SER A 94 -7.66 -6.50 18.75
C SER A 94 -7.36 -6.78 20.24
N ARG A 95 -7.33 -5.73 21.07
CA ARG A 95 -7.23 -5.89 22.54
C ARG A 95 -8.40 -6.70 23.12
N TRP A 96 -9.59 -6.56 22.52
CA TRP A 96 -10.77 -7.34 22.89
C TRP A 96 -10.59 -8.83 22.62
N ASP A 97 -10.15 -9.18 21.41
CA ASP A 97 -9.85 -10.57 21.05
C ASP A 97 -8.82 -11.21 21.97
N ASP A 98 -7.83 -10.41 22.35
CA ASP A 98 -6.76 -10.85 23.24
C ASP A 98 -7.25 -11.08 24.67
N MET A 99 -8.16 -10.23 25.16
CA MET A 99 -8.79 -10.42 26.46
C MET A 99 -9.64 -11.70 26.47
N ILE A 100 -10.43 -11.93 25.42
CA ILE A 100 -11.21 -13.17 25.29
C ILE A 100 -10.29 -14.38 25.23
N ALA A 101 -9.20 -14.31 24.42
CA ALA A 101 -8.24 -15.40 24.31
C ALA A 101 -7.62 -15.75 25.67
N SER A 102 -7.18 -14.75 26.43
CA SER A 102 -6.56 -14.98 27.75
C SER A 102 -7.55 -15.47 28.80
N ARG A 103 -8.83 -15.09 28.75
CA ARG A 103 -9.83 -15.48 29.75
C ARG A 103 -10.52 -16.80 29.46
N LYS A 104 -10.76 -17.11 28.19
CA LYS A 104 -11.58 -18.26 27.77
C LYS A 104 -10.79 -19.39 27.14
N PHE A 105 -9.57 -19.12 26.69
CA PHE A 105 -8.71 -20.07 25.98
C PHE A 105 -7.28 -20.04 26.52
N ASN A 106 -7.14 -19.86 27.84
CA ASN A 106 -5.82 -19.71 28.47
C ASN A 106 -4.96 -20.96 28.33
N ASP A 107 -5.55 -22.15 28.48
CA ASP A 107 -4.84 -23.43 28.36
C ASP A 107 -4.31 -23.63 26.92
N ASP A 108 -5.13 -23.31 25.93
CA ASP A 108 -4.73 -23.35 24.52
C ASP A 108 -3.67 -22.28 24.17
N LEU A 109 -3.66 -21.17 24.89
CA LEU A 109 -2.72 -20.07 24.70
C LEU A 109 -1.36 -20.33 25.37
N ARG A 110 -1.34 -21.10 26.46
CA ARG A 110 -0.17 -21.35 27.30
C ARG A 110 1.07 -21.84 26.55
N PRO A 111 1.00 -22.83 25.64
CA PRO A 111 2.19 -23.29 24.90
C PRO A 111 2.88 -22.17 24.09
N PHE A 112 2.10 -21.21 23.62
CA PHE A 112 2.63 -20.06 22.85
C PHE A 112 3.23 -19.00 23.74
N THR A 113 2.59 -18.71 24.89
CA THR A 113 3.13 -17.75 25.86
C THR A 113 4.41 -18.27 26.49
N ASP A 114 4.50 -19.56 26.80
CA ASP A 114 5.70 -20.20 27.32
C ASP A 114 6.86 -20.11 26.32
N ARG A 115 6.58 -20.31 25.03
CA ARG A 115 7.61 -20.15 24.00
C ARG A 115 8.06 -18.71 23.82
N ILE A 116 7.15 -17.74 23.88
CA ILE A 116 7.49 -16.31 23.85
C ILE A 116 8.36 -15.96 25.07
N GLN A 117 8.00 -16.50 26.23
CA GLN A 117 8.74 -16.29 27.47
C GLN A 117 10.17 -16.83 27.39
N ASN A 118 10.35 -18.06 26.89
CA ASN A 118 11.66 -18.65 26.70
C ASN A 118 12.49 -17.85 25.68
N TRP A 119 11.92 -17.50 24.55
CA TRP A 119 12.57 -16.66 23.56
C TRP A 119 12.99 -15.30 24.14
N SER A 120 12.16 -14.69 24.99
CA SER A 120 12.45 -13.42 25.64
C SER A 120 13.63 -13.50 26.61
N LYS A 121 13.78 -14.65 27.31
CA LYS A 121 14.95 -14.94 28.17
C LYS A 121 16.23 -15.03 27.33
N ASP A 122 16.19 -15.83 26.26
CA ASP A 122 17.33 -16.04 25.37
C ASP A 122 17.84 -14.75 24.72
N ASN A 123 16.91 -13.82 24.46
CA ASN A 123 17.21 -12.52 23.83
C ASN A 123 17.42 -11.37 24.84
N LYS A 124 17.58 -11.69 26.13
CA LYS A 124 17.86 -10.71 27.21
C LYS A 124 16.89 -9.53 27.23
N ILE A 125 15.62 -9.79 26.97
CA ILE A 125 14.56 -8.78 27.08
C ILE A 125 14.37 -8.42 28.55
N GLY A 126 14.41 -7.14 28.92
CA GLY A 126 14.36 -6.65 30.29
C GLY A 126 13.18 -7.25 31.11
N SER A 127 12.12 -6.54 31.38
CA SER A 127 10.94 -7.13 32.06
C SER A 127 10.16 -8.03 31.12
N ILE A 128 10.34 -9.35 31.24
CA ILE A 128 9.65 -10.37 30.43
C ILE A 128 8.13 -10.32 30.67
N ASN A 129 7.73 -10.10 31.92
CA ASN A 129 6.31 -10.02 32.27
C ASN A 129 5.64 -8.81 31.59
N ASP A 130 6.29 -7.66 31.56
CA ASP A 130 5.78 -6.48 30.88
C ASP A 130 5.78 -6.67 29.36
N PHE A 131 6.83 -7.32 28.82
CA PHE A 131 6.90 -7.68 27.39
C PHE A 131 5.72 -8.54 26.95
N ILE A 132 5.33 -9.53 27.77
CA ILE A 132 4.18 -10.41 27.49
C ILE A 132 2.87 -9.67 27.75
N LYS A 133 2.74 -8.94 28.87
CA LYS A 133 1.51 -8.22 29.25
C LYS A 133 1.17 -7.10 28.27
N GLU A 134 2.15 -6.34 27.85
CA GLU A 134 2.00 -5.26 26.86
C GLU A 134 2.03 -5.80 25.42
N ARG A 135 2.25 -7.09 25.26
CA ARG A 135 2.26 -7.79 23.96
C ARG A 135 3.24 -7.18 22.96
N ARG A 136 4.39 -6.71 23.44
CA ARG A 136 5.45 -6.13 22.60
C ARG A 136 5.94 -7.08 21.51
N TRP A 137 5.78 -8.39 21.69
CA TRP A 137 6.06 -9.39 20.67
C TRP A 137 5.19 -9.25 19.41
N LYS A 138 4.04 -8.56 19.48
CA LYS A 138 3.19 -8.26 18.32
C LYS A 138 3.73 -7.13 17.45
N ILE A 139 4.46 -6.19 18.02
CA ILE A 139 5.05 -5.04 17.32
C ILE A 139 5.95 -5.50 16.17
N LYS A 140 6.59 -6.66 16.32
CA LYS A 140 7.43 -7.26 15.27
C LYS A 140 6.67 -7.75 14.02
N ALA A 141 5.36 -7.89 14.07
CA ALA A 141 4.57 -8.22 12.88
C ALA A 141 4.38 -7.02 11.96
N ILE A 142 4.57 -5.80 12.49
CA ILE A 142 4.41 -4.53 11.76
C ILE A 142 5.76 -3.98 11.31
N GLY A 143 6.86 -4.34 11.98
CA GLY A 143 8.22 -3.93 11.62
C GLY A 143 9.23 -4.71 12.43
N ASN A 144 10.00 -5.57 11.79
CA ASN A 144 11.12 -6.24 12.44
C ASN A 144 12.22 -5.21 12.63
N THR A 145 12.50 -4.81 13.87
CA THR A 145 13.55 -3.83 14.20
C THR A 145 14.95 -4.28 13.76
N GLU A 146 15.18 -5.58 13.57
CA GLU A 146 16.44 -6.08 13.00
C GLU A 146 16.46 -5.98 11.48
N LEU A 147 15.36 -6.28 10.79
CA LEU A 147 15.25 -6.05 9.35
C LEU A 147 15.23 -4.55 8.99
N ALA A 148 14.85 -3.68 9.93
CA ALA A 148 14.97 -2.23 9.75
C ALA A 148 16.44 -1.75 9.70
N LYS A 149 17.41 -2.55 10.20
CA LYS A 149 18.84 -2.28 10.07
C LYS A 149 19.40 -2.73 8.72
N THR A 150 18.66 -3.56 7.98
CA THR A 150 19.06 -4.03 6.65
C THR A 150 18.61 -3.02 5.61
N SER A 151 19.50 -2.58 4.76
CA SER A 151 19.18 -1.72 3.63
C SER A 151 19.77 -2.26 2.34
N VAL A 152 19.04 -2.05 1.25
CA VAL A 152 19.42 -2.45 -0.10
C VAL A 152 19.33 -1.25 -1.02
N SER A 153 20.41 -0.92 -1.69
CA SER A 153 20.47 0.07 -2.75
C SER A 153 20.90 -0.62 -4.05
N ILE A 154 20.13 -0.48 -5.12
CA ILE A 154 20.42 -1.10 -6.41
C ILE A 154 20.43 -0.01 -7.48
N THR A 155 21.52 0.06 -8.22
CA THR A 155 21.66 0.84 -9.45
C THR A 155 21.76 -0.17 -10.60
N ASP A 156 20.82 -0.09 -11.53
CA ASP A 156 20.70 -0.98 -12.68
C ASP A 156 20.71 -0.15 -13.96
N SER A 157 21.76 -0.30 -14.75
CA SER A 157 21.98 0.41 -16.01
C SER A 157 22.39 -0.58 -17.10
N SER A 158 22.37 -0.14 -18.36
CA SER A 158 22.84 -0.96 -19.49
C SER A 158 24.30 -1.41 -19.35
N ASN A 159 25.11 -0.69 -18.57
CA ASN A 159 26.55 -0.96 -18.45
C ASN A 159 26.90 -1.77 -17.21
N SER A 160 26.10 -1.70 -16.13
CA SER A 160 26.37 -2.44 -14.90
C SER A 160 25.15 -2.57 -14.02
N PHE A 161 25.10 -3.66 -13.29
CA PHE A 161 24.20 -3.85 -12.16
C PHE A 161 25.06 -3.76 -10.88
N CYS A 162 24.75 -2.79 -10.02
CA CYS A 162 25.44 -2.61 -8.75
C CYS A 162 24.44 -2.68 -7.60
N ALA A 163 24.66 -3.56 -6.64
CA ALA A 163 23.87 -3.68 -5.42
C ALA A 163 24.74 -3.50 -4.18
N ILE A 164 24.30 -2.64 -3.27
CA ILE A 164 24.91 -2.43 -1.96
C ILE A 164 23.91 -2.94 -0.91
N ILE A 165 24.32 -3.92 -0.12
CA ILE A 165 23.48 -4.55 0.91
C ILE A 165 24.14 -4.34 2.25
N LYS A 166 23.48 -3.63 3.16
CA LYS A 166 23.93 -3.43 4.54
C LYS A 166 23.18 -4.40 5.45
N ASN A 167 23.91 -5.08 6.33
CA ASN A 167 23.40 -6.10 7.27
C ASN A 167 22.53 -7.18 6.60
N PRO A 168 23.04 -7.92 5.60
CA PRO A 168 22.28 -9.00 4.97
C PRO A 168 22.01 -10.14 5.96
N VAL A 169 20.86 -10.80 5.82
CA VAL A 169 20.48 -11.95 6.66
C VAL A 169 21.11 -13.25 6.17
N LYS A 170 21.36 -13.35 4.86
CA LYS A 170 21.93 -14.51 4.18
C LYS A 170 23.02 -14.07 3.21
N SER A 171 23.91 -15.01 2.87
CA SER A 171 24.89 -14.79 1.81
C SER A 171 24.22 -14.70 0.44
N ILE A 172 24.80 -13.91 -0.47
CA ILE A 172 24.40 -13.89 -1.88
C ILE A 172 24.58 -15.28 -2.50
N PHE A 173 25.64 -15.99 -2.11
CA PHE A 173 25.97 -17.32 -2.59
C PHE A 173 24.96 -18.41 -2.18
N ASP A 174 24.13 -18.17 -1.16
CA ASP A 174 23.04 -19.08 -0.80
C ASP A 174 21.93 -19.08 -1.86
N TRP A 175 21.74 -17.97 -2.54
CA TRP A 175 20.66 -17.79 -3.51
C TRP A 175 21.11 -17.74 -4.98
N LEU A 176 22.40 -17.49 -5.23
CA LEU A 176 22.95 -17.43 -6.58
C LEU A 176 22.76 -18.75 -7.36
N PRO A 177 22.89 -19.95 -6.71
CA PRO A 177 22.61 -21.23 -7.39
C PRO A 177 21.16 -21.40 -7.88
N ALA A 178 20.20 -20.62 -7.37
CA ALA A 178 18.83 -20.62 -7.88
C ALA A 178 18.71 -19.84 -9.20
N LEU A 179 19.61 -18.91 -9.42
CA LEU A 179 19.63 -18.06 -10.60
C LEU A 179 20.24 -18.79 -11.80
N ALA A 180 21.48 -19.27 -11.64
CA ALA A 180 22.26 -19.85 -12.73
C ALA A 180 23.48 -20.61 -12.18
N GLU A 181 24.19 -21.28 -13.07
CA GLU A 181 25.54 -21.78 -12.79
C GLU A 181 26.49 -20.58 -12.62
N TYR A 182 27.38 -20.67 -11.64
CA TYR A 182 28.36 -19.62 -11.37
C TYR A 182 29.68 -20.20 -10.88
N THR A 183 30.75 -19.43 -11.07
CA THR A 183 32.07 -19.67 -10.50
C THR A 183 32.34 -18.60 -9.42
N ALA A 184 33.15 -18.94 -8.43
CA ALA A 184 33.55 -17.97 -7.42
C ALA A 184 35.00 -18.27 -6.96
N GLU A 185 35.86 -17.27 -7.06
CA GLU A 185 37.20 -17.27 -6.50
C GLU A 185 37.23 -16.26 -5.36
N THR A 186 37.49 -16.74 -4.13
CA THR A 186 37.49 -15.90 -2.92
C THR A 186 38.89 -15.43 -2.63
N LEU A 187 39.10 -14.13 -2.48
CA LEU A 187 40.35 -13.46 -2.17
C LEU A 187 40.14 -12.56 -0.93
N GLY A 188 40.35 -13.11 0.27
CA GLY A 188 40.09 -12.39 1.52
C GLY A 188 38.61 -11.94 1.62
N ASN A 189 38.38 -10.64 1.76
CA ASN A 189 37.06 -10.03 1.88
C ASN A 189 36.40 -9.73 0.51
N SER A 190 36.92 -10.25 -0.58
CA SER A 190 36.37 -10.10 -1.91
C SER A 190 36.21 -11.44 -2.59
N ALA A 191 35.25 -11.52 -3.54
CA ALA A 191 35.10 -12.64 -4.44
C ALA A 191 34.89 -12.12 -5.86
N LYS A 192 35.45 -12.84 -6.82
CA LYS A 192 35.23 -12.61 -8.26
C LYS A 192 34.81 -13.90 -8.91
N GLY A 193 34.10 -13.82 -10.02
CA GLY A 193 33.67 -14.98 -10.76
C GLY A 193 32.77 -14.63 -11.91
N SER A 194 32.12 -15.63 -12.44
CA SER A 194 31.22 -15.46 -13.58
C SER A 194 29.88 -16.17 -13.35
N ILE A 195 28.84 -15.64 -13.96
CA ILE A 195 27.46 -16.18 -13.98
C ILE A 195 27.15 -16.58 -15.42
N LYS A 196 26.81 -17.86 -15.64
CA LYS A 196 26.40 -18.34 -16.96
C LYS A 196 24.89 -18.31 -17.06
N TYR A 197 24.36 -17.36 -17.84
CA TYR A 197 22.91 -17.18 -18.04
C TYR A 197 22.58 -17.10 -19.53
N GLN A 198 21.68 -17.97 -20.02
CA GLN A 198 21.24 -18.02 -21.43
C GLN A 198 22.44 -18.07 -22.41
N GLU A 199 23.36 -19.01 -22.19
CA GLU A 199 24.58 -19.23 -22.95
C GLU A 199 25.61 -18.08 -22.97
N LYS A 200 25.35 -17.00 -22.24
CA LYS A 200 26.27 -15.89 -22.04
C LYS A 200 26.91 -15.96 -20.65
N VAL A 201 28.13 -15.52 -20.60
CA VAL A 201 28.91 -15.42 -19.34
C VAL A 201 29.01 -13.96 -18.96
N TYR A 202 28.72 -13.67 -17.69
CA TYR A 202 28.74 -12.33 -17.12
C TYR A 202 29.67 -12.33 -15.92
N ASP A 203 30.69 -11.49 -15.97
CA ASP A 203 31.62 -11.36 -14.86
C ASP A 203 31.01 -10.56 -13.70
N TYR A 204 31.35 -10.96 -12.49
CA TYR A 204 30.91 -10.26 -11.28
C TYR A 204 32.04 -10.08 -10.29
N SER A 205 31.90 -9.07 -9.43
CA SER A 205 32.72 -8.85 -8.25
C SER A 205 31.85 -8.65 -7.01
N LEU A 206 32.32 -9.16 -5.87
CA LEU A 206 31.73 -8.99 -4.56
C LEU A 206 32.80 -8.47 -3.61
N GLU A 207 32.53 -7.35 -2.95
CA GLU A 207 33.36 -6.78 -1.90
C GLU A 207 32.60 -6.80 -0.59
N TYR A 208 33.23 -7.26 0.48
CA TYR A 208 32.69 -7.25 1.84
C TYR A 208 33.48 -6.33 2.75
N ASN A 209 32.74 -5.41 3.39
CA ASN A 209 33.31 -4.52 4.40
C ASN A 209 32.82 -4.99 5.79
N GLU A 210 33.75 -5.58 6.56
CA GLU A 210 33.47 -6.12 7.91
C GLU A 210 33.02 -5.02 8.89
N SER A 211 33.68 -3.85 8.85
CA SER A 211 33.39 -2.78 9.82
C SER A 211 31.96 -2.25 9.72
N THR A 212 31.36 -2.27 8.54
CA THR A 212 30.01 -1.79 8.27
C THR A 212 29.01 -2.91 8.00
N ASN A 213 29.46 -4.17 7.98
CA ASN A 213 28.70 -5.34 7.55
C ASN A 213 27.96 -5.08 6.23
N THR A 214 28.71 -4.65 5.21
CA THR A 214 28.15 -4.22 3.93
C THR A 214 28.77 -5.02 2.79
N TYR A 215 27.93 -5.58 1.93
CA TYR A 215 28.31 -6.19 0.68
C TYR A 215 28.07 -5.21 -0.48
N LYS A 216 29.03 -5.12 -1.40
CA LYS A 216 28.90 -4.46 -2.69
C LYS A 216 29.06 -5.51 -3.79
N PHE A 217 28.00 -5.75 -4.54
CA PHE A 217 27.94 -6.75 -5.61
C PHE A 217 27.75 -6.05 -6.95
N ILE A 218 28.65 -6.33 -7.90
CA ILE A 218 28.65 -5.70 -9.23
C ILE A 218 28.66 -6.80 -10.27
N VAL A 219 27.82 -6.66 -11.31
CA VAL A 219 27.80 -7.49 -12.51
C VAL A 219 27.93 -6.58 -13.72
N ASP A 220 28.85 -6.90 -14.63
CA ASP A 220 29.11 -6.09 -15.80
C ASP A 220 28.15 -6.42 -16.94
N HIS A 221 27.61 -5.40 -17.59
CA HIS A 221 26.73 -5.47 -18.77
C HIS A 221 25.65 -6.54 -18.74
N PRO A 222 24.85 -6.69 -17.66
CA PRO A 222 23.84 -7.73 -17.59
C PRO A 222 22.70 -7.47 -18.58
N SER A 223 22.11 -8.54 -19.09
CA SER A 223 20.83 -8.40 -19.82
C SER A 223 19.72 -7.95 -18.86
N SER A 224 18.69 -7.27 -19.38
CA SER A 224 17.56 -6.80 -18.57
C SER A 224 16.88 -7.93 -17.78
N GLN A 225 16.81 -9.14 -18.36
CA GLN A 225 16.28 -10.32 -17.67
C GLN A 225 17.20 -10.79 -16.54
N LEU A 226 18.51 -10.79 -16.76
CA LEU A 226 19.47 -11.13 -15.70
C LEU A 226 19.41 -10.11 -14.57
N GLY A 227 19.42 -8.82 -14.87
CA GLY A 227 19.28 -7.75 -13.88
C GLY A 227 17.99 -7.87 -13.04
N TYR A 228 16.87 -8.23 -13.68
CA TYR A 228 15.61 -8.51 -13.01
C TYR A 228 15.72 -9.67 -12.01
N LEU A 229 16.40 -10.76 -12.35
CA LEU A 229 16.57 -11.91 -11.47
C LEU A 229 17.64 -11.66 -10.37
N LEU A 230 18.74 -10.98 -10.72
CA LEU A 230 19.76 -10.55 -9.75
C LEU A 230 19.15 -9.71 -8.65
N ARG A 231 18.31 -8.75 -8.98
CA ARG A 231 17.56 -7.94 -8.00
C ARG A 231 16.82 -8.80 -6.97
N ARG A 232 16.23 -9.91 -7.39
CA ARG A 232 15.51 -10.84 -6.51
C ARG A 232 16.44 -11.67 -5.63
N VAL A 233 17.58 -12.09 -6.17
CA VAL A 233 18.65 -12.73 -5.38
C VAL A 233 19.13 -11.78 -4.28
N ILE A 234 19.37 -10.52 -4.59
CA ILE A 234 19.78 -9.49 -3.64
C ILE A 234 18.73 -9.33 -2.53
N TYR A 235 17.46 -9.19 -2.87
CA TYR A 235 16.40 -9.06 -1.87
C TYR A 235 16.23 -10.30 -1.01
N LYS A 236 16.42 -11.51 -1.56
CA LYS A 236 16.44 -12.75 -0.77
C LYS A 236 17.60 -12.80 0.20
N SER A 237 18.79 -12.44 -0.22
CA SER A 237 19.98 -12.38 0.66
C SER A 237 19.75 -11.36 1.78
N ALA A 238 19.19 -10.21 1.47
CA ALA A 238 18.95 -9.16 2.45
C ALA A 238 17.86 -9.51 3.49
N TYR A 239 16.76 -10.14 3.06
CA TYR A 239 15.53 -10.20 3.87
C TYR A 239 14.96 -11.60 4.11
N CYS A 240 15.66 -12.67 3.80
CA CYS A 240 15.16 -14.04 3.98
C CYS A 240 14.99 -14.40 5.47
N ILE A 241 13.74 -14.66 5.89
CA ILE A 241 13.38 -15.07 7.26
C ILE A 241 13.11 -16.57 7.39
N ASN A 242 13.57 -17.37 6.45
CA ASN A 242 13.35 -18.82 6.42
C ASN A 242 11.86 -19.23 6.49
N CYS A 243 10.97 -18.49 5.78
CA CYS A 243 9.52 -18.75 5.80
C CYS A 243 9.08 -19.94 4.94
N GLU A 244 9.99 -20.62 4.26
CA GLU A 244 9.80 -21.84 3.45
C GLU A 244 8.84 -21.70 2.25
N VAL A 245 8.32 -20.53 1.96
CA VAL A 245 7.35 -20.32 0.85
C VAL A 245 7.95 -20.71 -0.49
N CYS A 246 9.19 -20.30 -0.77
CA CYS A 246 9.87 -20.61 -2.02
C CYS A 246 10.27 -22.08 -2.18
N GLU A 247 10.48 -22.81 -1.05
CA GLU A 247 10.69 -24.27 -1.07
C GLU A 247 9.44 -25.00 -1.59
N VAL A 248 8.26 -24.55 -1.14
CA VAL A 248 6.97 -25.12 -1.59
C VAL A 248 6.74 -24.89 -3.10
N ASP A 249 7.21 -23.75 -3.63
CA ASP A 249 7.07 -23.43 -5.07
C ASP A 249 8.09 -24.14 -5.94
N CYS A 250 9.10 -24.81 -5.37
CA CYS A 250 10.10 -25.53 -6.13
C CYS A 250 9.49 -26.79 -6.77
N PRO A 251 9.38 -26.88 -8.11
CA PRO A 251 8.71 -28.01 -8.76
C PRO A 251 9.50 -29.32 -8.68
N THR A 252 10.83 -29.23 -8.55
CA THR A 252 11.71 -30.40 -8.49
C THR A 252 12.11 -30.77 -7.06
N GLY A 253 11.78 -29.93 -6.06
CA GLY A 253 12.23 -30.09 -4.70
C GLY A 253 13.74 -29.90 -4.51
N ALA A 254 14.38 -29.16 -5.40
CA ALA A 254 15.81 -28.85 -5.33
C ALA A 254 16.15 -27.88 -4.18
N LEU A 255 15.18 -27.09 -3.70
CA LEU A 255 15.39 -26.05 -2.70
C LEU A 255 14.94 -26.51 -1.32
N SER A 256 15.81 -26.39 -0.33
CA SER A 256 15.51 -26.51 1.11
C SER A 256 15.92 -25.20 1.81
N ILE A 257 15.07 -24.76 2.74
CA ILE A 257 15.25 -23.47 3.45
C ILE A 257 15.73 -23.68 4.89
N LEU A 258 15.41 -24.81 5.50
CA LEU A 258 15.76 -25.11 6.88
C LEU A 258 16.78 -26.25 6.98
N PRO A 259 17.75 -26.18 7.91
CA PRO A 259 18.08 -25.02 8.79
C PRO A 259 18.67 -23.83 8.03
N ASP A 260 19.32 -24.09 6.88
CA ASP A 260 19.91 -23.11 5.99
C ASP A 260 19.43 -23.29 4.57
N VAL A 261 19.56 -22.23 3.77
CA VAL A 261 19.21 -22.27 2.35
C VAL A 261 20.19 -23.18 1.61
N LYS A 262 19.68 -24.26 1.05
CA LYS A 262 20.46 -25.22 0.25
C LYS A 262 19.73 -25.50 -1.06
N ILE A 263 20.48 -25.48 -2.14
CA ILE A 263 19.98 -25.76 -3.49
C ILE A 263 20.75 -26.95 -4.05
N ASP A 264 20.01 -28.04 -4.26
CA ASP A 264 20.55 -29.24 -4.91
C ASP A 264 20.73 -28.96 -6.41
N LYS A 265 21.98 -28.73 -6.80
CA LYS A 265 22.33 -28.40 -8.21
C LYS A 265 21.94 -29.51 -9.19
N SER A 266 21.88 -30.76 -8.74
CA SER A 266 21.49 -31.88 -9.60
C SER A 266 20.00 -31.90 -9.93
N LYS A 267 19.17 -31.29 -9.08
CA LYS A 267 17.71 -31.21 -9.23
C LYS A 267 17.21 -29.85 -9.69
N CYS A 268 18.05 -28.80 -9.56
CA CYS A 268 17.66 -27.46 -9.95
C CYS A 268 17.66 -27.31 -11.47
N ILE A 269 16.52 -26.97 -12.04
CA ILE A 269 16.34 -26.74 -13.48
C ILE A 269 16.33 -25.25 -13.83
N HIS A 270 16.76 -24.38 -12.94
CA HIS A 270 16.77 -22.92 -13.10
C HIS A 270 15.46 -22.34 -13.63
N CYS A 271 14.31 -22.87 -13.20
CA CYS A 271 12.98 -22.37 -13.58
C CYS A 271 12.61 -21.02 -12.94
N HIS A 272 13.41 -20.52 -12.03
CA HIS A 272 13.32 -19.24 -11.30
C HIS A 272 12.02 -19.04 -10.50
N ARG A 273 11.16 -20.07 -10.33
CA ARG A 273 9.92 -19.94 -9.57
C ARG A 273 10.15 -19.49 -8.13
N CYS A 274 11.21 -20.00 -7.49
CA CYS A 274 11.60 -19.57 -6.15
C CYS A 274 12.00 -18.10 -6.08
N LEU A 275 12.49 -17.51 -7.17
CA LEU A 275 12.86 -16.10 -7.24
C LEU A 275 11.69 -15.19 -7.62
N THR A 276 10.68 -15.70 -8.34
CA THR A 276 9.58 -14.91 -8.92
C THR A 276 8.24 -15.07 -8.21
N SER A 277 8.19 -15.83 -7.10
CA SER A 277 6.97 -16.08 -6.30
C SER A 277 6.36 -14.82 -5.69
N HIS A 278 7.13 -13.75 -5.55
CA HIS A 278 6.73 -12.44 -5.05
C HIS A 278 7.37 -11.33 -5.89
N GLU A 279 6.83 -10.13 -5.81
CA GLU A 279 7.25 -8.99 -6.61
C GLU A 279 8.75 -8.68 -6.45
N LEU A 280 9.27 -8.67 -5.22
CA LEU A 280 10.70 -8.56 -4.92
C LEU A 280 11.40 -9.92 -4.71
N GLY A 281 10.75 -11.02 -5.08
CA GLY A 281 11.27 -12.37 -4.90
C GLY A 281 11.18 -12.92 -3.48
N CYS A 282 10.85 -12.10 -2.49
CA CYS A 282 10.77 -12.49 -1.08
C CYS A 282 9.62 -11.77 -0.38
N ILE A 283 8.77 -12.53 0.32
CA ILE A 283 7.61 -11.97 1.04
C ILE A 283 8.04 -10.97 2.13
N SER A 284 9.19 -11.20 2.75
CA SER A 284 9.74 -10.31 3.77
C SER A 284 10.24 -9.00 3.16
N ALA A 285 10.88 -9.07 1.99
CA ALA A 285 11.30 -7.89 1.24
C ALA A 285 10.11 -7.02 0.82
N ASP A 286 9.02 -7.65 0.35
CA ASP A 286 7.80 -6.93 -0.03
C ASP A 286 7.17 -6.21 1.18
N CYS A 287 7.18 -6.84 2.36
CA CYS A 287 6.71 -6.21 3.60
C CYS A 287 7.58 -5.01 4.03
N VAL A 288 8.91 -5.14 3.94
CA VAL A 288 9.83 -4.05 4.29
C VAL A 288 9.73 -2.90 3.28
N ARG A 289 9.57 -3.20 1.98
CA ARG A 289 9.35 -2.18 0.95
C ARG A 289 8.10 -1.35 1.22
N MET A 290 6.99 -1.96 1.69
CA MET A 290 5.80 -1.21 2.07
C MET A 290 6.11 -0.17 3.15
N ILE A 291 6.99 -0.49 4.09
CA ILE A 291 7.42 0.42 5.17
C ILE A 291 8.38 1.50 4.63
N VAL A 292 9.33 1.12 3.77
CA VAL A 292 10.36 2.03 3.22
C VAL A 292 9.82 2.91 2.10
N ASN A 293 8.89 2.43 1.27
CA ASN A 293 8.23 3.26 0.25
C ASN A 293 7.31 4.33 0.84
N MET A 294 6.82 4.14 2.07
CA MET A 294 6.22 5.25 2.81
C MET A 294 7.24 6.38 3.10
N ASN A 295 8.54 6.07 3.17
CA ASN A 295 9.58 7.03 3.54
C ASN A 295 10.44 7.57 2.37
N ASN A 296 10.60 6.86 1.25
CA ASN A 296 11.61 7.20 0.21
C ASN A 296 11.07 7.71 -1.12
N ASN A 297 9.80 7.46 -1.50
CA ASN A 297 9.22 8.04 -2.73
C ASN A 297 8.75 9.49 -2.58
N GLU A 298 8.82 10.02 -1.37
CA GLU A 298 8.27 11.32 -1.03
C GLU A 298 9.26 12.46 -1.29
N ASN A 299 10.56 12.22 -1.19
CA ASN A 299 11.57 13.28 -1.34
C ASN A 299 11.73 13.83 -2.78
N THR A 300 11.39 13.07 -3.81
CA THR A 300 11.52 13.52 -5.20
C THR A 300 10.31 14.32 -5.70
N LYS A 301 9.14 14.18 -5.06
CA LYS A 301 7.91 14.88 -5.45
C LYS A 301 7.60 16.13 -4.62
N ILE A 302 8.33 16.35 -3.53
CA ILE A 302 8.03 17.45 -2.60
C ILE A 302 8.14 18.84 -3.24
N GLN A 303 8.98 19.02 -4.26
CA GLN A 303 9.17 20.28 -4.99
C GLN A 303 8.47 20.37 -6.35
N ALA A 304 7.50 19.50 -6.62
CA ALA A 304 6.85 19.42 -7.93
C ALA A 304 6.29 20.77 -8.43
N TYR A 305 5.81 21.60 -7.51
CA TYR A 305 5.11 22.86 -7.84
C TYR A 305 5.98 24.11 -7.67
N LYS A 306 7.29 23.94 -7.50
CA LYS A 306 8.20 25.05 -7.15
C LYS A 306 7.74 25.73 -5.85
N THR A 307 7.27 26.99 -5.93
CA THR A 307 6.71 27.75 -4.81
C THR A 307 5.27 28.22 -5.08
N PHE A 308 4.68 27.77 -6.19
CA PHE A 308 3.41 28.32 -6.69
C PHE A 308 2.24 27.38 -6.33
N GLY A 309 1.19 27.95 -5.74
CA GLY A 309 -0.07 27.27 -5.50
C GLY A 309 -0.88 27.04 -6.77
N PHE A 310 -1.86 26.13 -6.68
CA PHE A 310 -2.85 25.94 -7.72
C PHE A 310 -3.87 27.09 -7.63
N ARG A 311 -3.90 27.97 -8.62
CA ARG A 311 -4.72 29.19 -8.62
C ARG A 311 -5.95 29.02 -9.47
N GLU A 312 -7.09 29.53 -8.99
CA GLU A 312 -8.35 29.50 -9.71
C GLU A 312 -8.26 30.30 -11.01
N GLU A 313 -7.68 31.52 -10.99
CA GLU A 313 -7.54 32.36 -12.17
C GLU A 313 -6.83 31.62 -13.33
N TRP A 314 -5.76 30.87 -13.01
CA TRP A 314 -5.02 30.09 -14.02
C TRP A 314 -5.84 28.92 -14.55
N LEU A 315 -6.59 28.26 -13.67
CA LEU A 315 -7.47 27.16 -14.06
C LEU A 315 -8.60 27.65 -14.95
N GLN A 316 -9.23 28.76 -14.59
CA GLN A 316 -10.30 29.37 -15.36
C GLN A 316 -9.85 29.71 -16.78
N GLU A 317 -8.74 30.45 -16.92
CA GLU A 317 -8.18 30.80 -18.24
C GLU A 317 -7.84 29.54 -19.05
N TYR A 318 -7.28 28.55 -18.39
CA TYR A 318 -6.91 27.28 -19.02
C TYR A 318 -8.12 26.48 -19.51
N LEU A 319 -9.18 26.35 -18.69
CA LEU A 319 -10.38 25.59 -19.05
C LEU A 319 -11.19 26.23 -20.18
N VAL A 320 -11.09 27.55 -20.39
CA VAL A 320 -11.75 28.24 -21.51
C VAL A 320 -11.17 27.79 -22.84
N ASP A 321 -9.85 27.81 -22.99
CA ASP A 321 -9.14 27.38 -24.20
C ASP A 321 -7.74 26.85 -23.85
N PRO A 322 -7.61 25.54 -23.63
CA PRO A 322 -6.34 24.92 -23.25
C PRO A 322 -5.21 25.09 -24.28
N GLU A 323 -5.54 25.13 -25.59
CA GLU A 323 -4.53 25.25 -26.64
C GLU A 323 -4.01 26.70 -26.72
N TYR A 324 -4.91 27.66 -26.67
CA TYR A 324 -4.55 29.08 -26.68
C TYR A 324 -3.77 29.48 -25.43
N PHE A 325 -4.14 28.93 -24.26
CA PHE A 325 -3.44 29.23 -23.02
C PHE A 325 -1.94 28.93 -23.10
N TRP A 326 -1.56 27.79 -23.70
CA TRP A 326 -0.13 27.47 -23.86
C TRP A 326 0.60 28.34 -24.87
N GLN A 327 -0.11 28.96 -25.80
CA GLN A 327 0.47 29.87 -26.80
C GLN A 327 0.64 31.29 -26.27
N SER A 328 -0.31 31.73 -25.42
CA SER A 328 -0.35 33.13 -24.94
C SER A 328 -0.89 33.16 -23.51
N ASN A 329 -0.01 33.14 -22.52
CA ASN A 329 -0.36 33.33 -21.11
C ASN A 329 0.59 34.37 -20.47
N SER A 330 0.16 34.93 -19.35
CA SER A 330 0.92 35.95 -18.60
C SER A 330 1.93 35.35 -17.60
N LEU A 331 2.10 34.03 -17.59
CA LEU A 331 2.88 33.34 -16.58
C LEU A 331 4.38 33.30 -16.90
N GLY A 332 5.20 33.47 -15.87
CA GLY A 332 6.64 33.21 -15.96
C GLY A 332 6.94 31.72 -16.09
N THR A 333 8.09 31.35 -16.66
CA THR A 333 8.50 29.95 -16.92
C THR A 333 8.34 29.04 -15.71
N ALA A 334 8.73 29.49 -14.50
CA ALA A 334 8.60 28.68 -13.27
C ALA A 334 7.14 28.52 -12.83
N GLN A 335 6.25 29.47 -13.11
CA GLN A 335 4.82 29.38 -12.87
C GLN A 335 4.16 28.36 -13.83
N VAL A 336 4.54 28.42 -15.11
CA VAL A 336 4.11 27.46 -16.13
C VAL A 336 4.49 26.03 -15.73
N ASP A 337 5.73 25.80 -15.28
CA ASP A 337 6.18 24.48 -14.80
C ASP A 337 5.35 23.99 -13.60
N GLY A 338 5.14 24.88 -12.62
CA GLY A 338 4.33 24.57 -11.44
C GLY A 338 2.88 24.27 -11.80
N PHE A 339 2.29 25.06 -12.69
CA PHE A 339 0.90 24.88 -13.13
C PHE A 339 0.71 23.58 -13.92
N LYS A 340 1.64 23.23 -14.82
CA LYS A 340 1.63 21.93 -15.52
C LYS A 340 1.68 20.76 -14.54
N ALA A 341 2.47 20.87 -13.48
CA ALA A 341 2.55 19.83 -12.45
C ALA A 341 1.22 19.71 -11.68
N TRP A 342 0.57 20.83 -11.34
CA TRP A 342 -0.75 20.84 -10.72
C TRP A 342 -1.82 20.21 -11.62
N LEU A 343 -1.90 20.60 -12.89
CA LEU A 343 -2.85 20.04 -13.85
C LEU A 343 -2.68 18.51 -14.01
N LYS A 344 -1.44 18.05 -14.03
CA LYS A 344 -1.12 16.63 -14.11
C LYS A 344 -1.55 15.86 -12.84
N ASP A 345 -1.21 16.37 -11.66
CA ASP A 345 -1.54 15.69 -10.40
C ASP A 345 -3.04 15.80 -10.08
N ALA A 346 -3.73 16.82 -10.58
CA ALA A 346 -5.19 16.92 -10.58
C ALA A 346 -5.86 16.01 -11.64
N GLU A 347 -5.09 15.30 -12.47
CA GLU A 347 -5.55 14.47 -13.58
C GLU A 347 -6.31 15.25 -14.68
N ILE A 348 -6.20 16.57 -14.70
CA ILE A 348 -6.79 17.43 -15.76
C ILE A 348 -6.04 17.20 -17.06
N ASN A 349 -4.71 17.06 -16.99
CA ASN A 349 -3.84 16.79 -18.13
C ASN A 349 -3.11 15.46 -18.00
N ASP A 350 -2.80 14.86 -19.15
CA ASP A 350 -1.92 13.71 -19.25
C ASP A 350 -0.43 14.09 -19.14
N ALA A 351 0.45 13.10 -19.25
CA ALA A 351 1.90 13.31 -19.21
C ALA A 351 2.45 14.14 -20.39
N LYS A 352 1.66 14.33 -21.45
CA LYS A 352 2.00 15.13 -22.64
C LYS A 352 1.34 16.51 -22.60
N ASN A 353 0.79 16.92 -21.48
CA ASN A 353 0.03 18.14 -21.25
C ASN A 353 -1.21 18.29 -22.16
N LYS A 354 -1.81 17.18 -22.57
CA LYS A 354 -3.11 17.17 -23.26
C LYS A 354 -4.23 16.97 -22.25
N LEU A 355 -5.36 17.61 -22.52
CA LEU A 355 -6.56 17.47 -21.72
C LEU A 355 -7.00 16.00 -21.66
N THR A 356 -7.30 15.51 -20.47
CA THR A 356 -7.84 14.16 -20.25
C THR A 356 -9.35 14.18 -20.35
N ARG A 357 -9.99 13.00 -20.37
CA ARG A 357 -11.46 12.91 -20.27
C ARG A 357 -11.99 13.58 -19.01
N PHE A 358 -11.28 13.48 -17.90
CA PHE A 358 -11.61 14.21 -16.68
C PHE A 358 -11.54 15.74 -16.88
N GLY A 359 -10.50 16.22 -17.56
CA GLY A 359 -10.36 17.63 -17.88
C GLY A 359 -11.49 18.14 -18.79
N GLU A 360 -11.93 17.36 -19.78
CA GLU A 360 -13.09 17.70 -20.63
C GLU A 360 -14.39 17.82 -19.82
N LEU A 361 -14.59 16.92 -18.85
CA LEU A 361 -15.76 17.00 -17.96
C LEU A 361 -15.68 18.24 -17.06
N LEU A 362 -14.50 18.58 -16.56
CA LEU A 362 -14.31 19.78 -15.74
C LEU A 362 -14.60 21.07 -16.51
N GLN A 363 -14.32 21.15 -17.82
CA GLN A 363 -14.72 22.31 -18.64
C GLN A 363 -16.24 22.55 -18.61
N GLN A 364 -17.04 21.46 -18.56
CA GLN A 364 -18.49 21.53 -18.48
C GLN A 364 -18.95 21.88 -17.07
N ILE A 365 -18.42 21.16 -16.06
CA ILE A 365 -18.81 21.30 -14.65
C ILE A 365 -18.47 22.70 -14.11
N TYR A 366 -17.29 23.23 -14.46
CA TYR A 366 -16.79 24.50 -13.93
C TYR A 366 -17.74 25.68 -14.16
N VAL A 367 -18.45 25.68 -15.29
CA VAL A 367 -19.41 26.72 -15.63
C VAL A 367 -20.63 26.69 -14.71
N ASP A 368 -21.06 25.50 -14.31
CA ASP A 368 -22.31 25.28 -13.56
C ASP A 368 -22.08 25.15 -12.05
N ASP A 369 -20.94 24.53 -11.64
CA ASP A 369 -20.65 24.22 -10.24
C ASP A 369 -19.14 24.27 -9.96
N VAL A 370 -18.67 25.43 -9.54
CA VAL A 370 -17.27 25.66 -9.14
C VAL A 370 -16.90 24.82 -7.92
N ASN A 371 -17.83 24.65 -6.95
CA ASN A 371 -17.57 23.89 -5.74
C ASN A 371 -17.33 22.41 -6.06
N LEU A 372 -18.20 21.81 -6.87
CA LEU A 372 -18.01 20.44 -7.35
C LEU A 372 -16.66 20.30 -8.06
N THR A 373 -16.31 21.23 -8.94
CA THR A 373 -15.01 21.24 -9.64
C THR A 373 -13.85 21.09 -8.65
N TRP A 374 -13.83 21.91 -7.60
CA TRP A 374 -12.74 21.88 -6.61
C TRP A 374 -12.80 20.68 -5.63
N GLU A 375 -13.99 20.12 -5.37
CA GLU A 375 -14.11 18.82 -4.68
C GLU A 375 -13.41 17.70 -5.46
N LEU A 376 -13.63 17.64 -6.77
CA LEU A 376 -13.04 16.65 -7.67
C LEU A 376 -11.52 16.83 -7.79
N ILE A 377 -11.06 18.08 -7.96
CA ILE A 377 -9.64 18.44 -8.02
C ILE A 377 -8.94 18.03 -6.71
N LEU A 378 -9.49 18.41 -5.56
CA LEU A 378 -8.91 18.06 -4.25
C LEU A 378 -8.85 16.54 -4.07
N THR A 379 -9.87 15.83 -4.52
CA THR A 379 -9.88 14.36 -4.48
C THR A 379 -8.68 13.79 -5.24
N ASN A 380 -8.44 14.21 -6.48
CA ASN A 380 -7.32 13.72 -7.28
C ASN A 380 -5.97 14.14 -6.70
N LEU A 381 -5.82 15.39 -6.28
CA LEU A 381 -4.61 15.89 -5.64
C LEU A 381 -4.28 15.14 -4.35
N SER A 382 -5.29 14.72 -3.58
CA SER A 382 -5.08 13.97 -2.35
C SER A 382 -4.42 12.61 -2.57
N TYR A 383 -4.48 12.05 -3.76
CA TYR A 383 -3.82 10.79 -4.13
C TYR A 383 -2.52 10.98 -4.91
N ASN A 384 -2.40 12.03 -5.70
CA ASN A 384 -1.32 12.19 -6.66
C ASN A 384 -0.29 13.24 -6.23
N SER A 385 -0.70 14.28 -5.49
CA SER A 385 0.17 15.32 -4.96
C SER A 385 0.74 14.91 -3.60
N PHE A 386 2.07 14.90 -3.47
CA PHE A 386 2.70 14.61 -2.18
C PHE A 386 2.22 15.55 -1.06
N ILE A 387 2.30 16.86 -1.29
CA ILE A 387 2.04 17.82 -0.22
C ILE A 387 0.55 17.87 0.17
N VAL A 388 -0.37 17.70 -0.79
CA VAL A 388 -1.81 17.64 -0.49
C VAL A 388 -2.15 16.33 0.22
N ASN A 389 -1.61 15.18 -0.24
CA ASN A 389 -1.76 13.90 0.44
C ASN A 389 -1.26 13.96 1.88
N TRP A 390 -0.06 14.52 2.07
CA TRP A 390 0.51 14.71 3.38
C TRP A 390 -0.40 15.56 4.27
N PHE A 391 -0.89 16.70 3.78
CA PHE A 391 -1.74 17.62 4.53
C PHE A 391 -3.04 16.94 4.99
N VAL A 392 -3.77 16.31 4.08
CA VAL A 392 -5.06 15.68 4.44
C VAL A 392 -4.92 14.54 5.45
N ASN A 393 -3.75 13.91 5.51
CA ASN A 393 -3.49 12.78 6.40
C ASN A 393 -2.84 13.17 7.74
N ASN A 394 -2.14 14.29 7.82
CA ASN A 394 -1.37 14.67 9.02
C ASN A 394 -1.95 15.86 9.78
N VAL A 395 -2.69 16.75 9.12
CA VAL A 395 -3.37 17.85 9.79
C VAL A 395 -4.80 17.44 10.13
N LYS A 396 -5.12 17.36 11.42
CA LYS A 396 -6.44 16.89 11.89
C LYS A 396 -7.52 17.97 11.70
N ILE A 397 -8.77 17.54 11.56
CA ILE A 397 -9.92 18.46 11.62
C ILE A 397 -9.92 19.16 12.99
N GLY A 398 -10.14 20.47 13.00
CA GLY A 398 -10.04 21.33 14.17
C GLY A 398 -8.61 21.75 14.55
N GLN A 399 -7.60 21.27 13.88
CA GLN A 399 -6.21 21.63 14.16
C GLN A 399 -5.85 22.97 13.52
N GLU A 400 -5.28 23.87 14.34
CA GLU A 400 -4.64 25.10 13.87
C GLU A 400 -3.35 24.79 13.12
N PHE A 401 -3.10 25.55 12.05
CA PHE A 401 -1.85 25.48 11.29
C PHE A 401 -1.46 26.84 10.72
N ASP A 402 -0.18 27.00 10.53
CA ASP A 402 0.45 28.07 9.75
C ASP A 402 1.66 27.49 9.01
N ARG A 403 2.36 28.30 8.25
CA ARG A 403 3.55 27.84 7.50
C ARG A 403 4.61 27.22 8.41
N LYS A 404 4.84 27.81 9.60
CA LYS A 404 5.87 27.34 10.54
C LYS A 404 5.51 25.99 11.16
N ILE A 405 4.22 25.83 11.53
CA ILE A 405 3.70 24.57 12.08
C ILE A 405 3.81 23.46 11.02
N LEU A 406 3.39 23.72 9.77
CA LEU A 406 3.47 22.73 8.69
C LEU A 406 4.93 22.36 8.35
N GLU A 407 5.83 23.35 8.28
CA GLU A 407 7.26 23.10 8.07
C GLU A 407 7.87 22.31 9.24
N GLY A 408 7.48 22.61 10.48
CA GLY A 408 7.90 21.88 11.67
C GLY A 408 7.50 20.41 11.62
N LEU A 409 6.22 20.13 11.35
CA LEU A 409 5.68 18.76 11.24
C LEU A 409 6.35 17.95 10.13
N LEU A 410 6.63 18.56 8.97
CA LEU A 410 7.36 17.90 7.88
C LEU A 410 8.80 17.59 8.27
N ASN A 411 9.48 18.52 8.93
CA ASN A 411 10.86 18.34 9.38
C ASN A 411 10.97 17.24 10.47
N GLU A 412 10.04 17.19 11.42
CA GLU A 412 9.96 16.14 12.45
C GLU A 412 9.76 14.74 11.85
N GLN A 413 9.06 14.65 10.73
CA GLN A 413 8.87 13.40 9.99
C GLN A 413 10.05 13.03 9.07
N GLY A 414 11.15 13.80 9.12
CA GLY A 414 12.39 13.48 8.40
C GLY A 414 12.44 13.99 6.96
N TYR A 415 11.51 14.86 6.55
CA TYR A 415 11.54 15.50 5.22
C TYR A 415 12.55 16.65 5.10
N SER A 416 13.34 16.89 6.13
CA SER A 416 14.40 17.87 6.12
C SER A 416 15.41 17.58 5.02
N SER A 417 15.46 18.43 4.00
CA SER A 417 16.43 18.38 2.92
C SER A 417 17.35 19.60 2.97
N LYS A 418 18.53 19.49 2.36
CA LYS A 418 19.41 20.63 2.18
C LYS A 418 18.71 21.68 1.31
N GLY A 419 18.44 22.86 1.85
CA GLY A 419 17.83 23.98 1.13
C GLY A 419 16.38 24.29 1.50
N LYS A 420 15.69 25.05 0.63
CA LYS A 420 14.31 25.56 0.85
C LYS A 420 13.20 24.60 0.40
N THR A 421 13.47 23.29 0.30
CA THR A 421 12.54 22.30 -0.30
C THR A 421 11.23 22.22 0.45
N VAL A 422 11.27 22.06 1.78
CA VAL A 422 10.07 21.97 2.63
C VAL A 422 9.32 23.30 2.61
N ALA A 423 10.02 24.41 2.78
CA ALA A 423 9.43 25.75 2.75
C ALA A 423 8.73 26.05 1.41
N ASN A 424 9.30 25.64 0.28
CA ASN A 424 8.70 25.80 -1.04
C ASN A 424 7.42 24.96 -1.19
N ALA A 425 7.43 23.71 -0.73
CA ALA A 425 6.25 22.84 -0.78
C ALA A 425 5.11 23.37 0.08
N VAL A 426 5.42 23.80 1.31
CA VAL A 426 4.44 24.42 2.21
C VAL A 426 3.91 25.74 1.62
N ALA A 427 4.78 26.54 0.99
CA ALA A 427 4.34 27.77 0.32
C ALA A 427 3.37 27.47 -0.83
N ALA A 428 3.64 26.45 -1.64
CA ALA A 428 2.74 26.02 -2.71
C ALA A 428 1.37 25.55 -2.18
N LEU A 429 1.37 24.77 -1.10
CA LEU A 429 0.12 24.32 -0.45
C LEU A 429 -0.69 25.49 0.10
N VAL A 430 -0.08 26.37 0.89
CA VAL A 430 -0.77 27.52 1.50
C VAL A 430 -1.31 28.46 0.43
N GLN A 431 -0.53 28.74 -0.64
CA GLN A 431 -1.01 29.52 -1.77
C GLN A 431 -2.17 28.85 -2.52
N THR A 432 -2.24 27.51 -2.56
CA THR A 432 -3.40 26.83 -3.13
C THR A 432 -4.67 27.17 -2.36
N PHE A 433 -4.63 27.17 -1.03
CA PHE A 433 -5.77 27.59 -0.21
C PHE A 433 -6.05 29.10 -0.31
N GLU A 434 -5.03 29.92 -0.50
CA GLU A 434 -5.17 31.38 -0.59
C GLU A 434 -5.77 31.85 -1.92
N TYR A 435 -5.45 31.14 -3.02
CA TYR A 435 -5.79 31.57 -4.39
C TYR A 435 -6.74 30.61 -5.12
N SER A 436 -7.43 29.73 -4.39
CA SER A 436 -8.47 28.88 -4.94
C SER A 436 -9.67 28.78 -3.99
N PRO A 437 -10.85 28.37 -4.48
CA PRO A 437 -12.04 28.16 -3.64
C PRO A 437 -11.86 27.19 -2.48
N LEU A 438 -10.83 26.32 -2.51
CA LEU A 438 -10.55 25.39 -1.42
C LEU A 438 -10.34 26.09 -0.07
N GLY A 439 -9.78 27.31 -0.06
CA GLY A 439 -9.58 28.06 1.17
C GLY A 439 -10.89 28.45 1.84
N GLU A 440 -11.87 28.91 1.07
CA GLU A 440 -13.20 29.27 1.55
C GLU A 440 -14.05 28.04 1.87
N MET A 441 -14.09 27.06 0.95
CA MET A 441 -14.86 25.82 1.10
C MET A 441 -14.51 25.09 2.39
N PHE A 442 -13.25 25.05 2.77
CA PHE A 442 -12.78 24.34 3.96
C PHE A 442 -12.40 25.28 5.13
N ASN A 443 -12.75 26.57 5.05
CA ASN A 443 -12.35 27.58 6.03
C ASN A 443 -10.84 27.57 6.34
N MET A 444 -10.03 27.29 5.30
CA MET A 444 -8.58 27.18 5.42
C MET A 444 -7.85 28.45 4.98
N SER A 445 -8.58 29.54 4.70
CA SER A 445 -7.99 30.84 4.41
C SER A 445 -7.26 31.37 5.64
N VAL A 446 -6.03 31.84 5.43
CA VAL A 446 -5.22 32.44 6.51
C VAL A 446 -5.89 33.73 6.98
N SER A 447 -6.40 33.74 8.21
CA SER A 447 -6.92 34.97 8.80
C SER A 447 -5.86 36.05 8.76
N SER A 448 -6.19 37.21 8.19
CA SER A 448 -5.29 38.36 8.05
C SER A 448 -4.77 38.89 9.39
N GLU A 449 -5.50 38.70 10.48
CA GLU A 449 -5.15 39.20 11.82
C GLU A 449 -4.16 38.28 12.56
N ASN A 450 -4.30 36.94 12.48
CA ASN A 450 -3.48 36.00 13.25
C ASN A 450 -2.51 35.14 12.43
N LYS A 451 -2.53 35.21 11.10
CA LYS A 451 -1.72 34.36 10.19
C LYS A 451 -1.82 32.85 10.44
N LYS A 452 -2.88 32.41 11.13
CA LYS A 452 -3.18 31.02 11.42
C LYS A 452 -4.52 30.64 10.80
N SER A 453 -4.61 29.40 10.34
CA SER A 453 -5.82 28.79 9.80
C SER A 453 -6.19 27.59 10.65
N VAL A 454 -7.46 27.19 10.62
CA VAL A 454 -7.95 25.98 11.27
C VAL A 454 -8.56 25.10 10.20
N ARG A 455 -8.18 23.83 10.14
CA ARG A 455 -8.79 22.88 9.22
C ARG A 455 -10.20 22.55 9.67
N GLN A 456 -11.22 23.05 8.99
CA GLN A 456 -12.61 22.81 9.30
C GLN A 456 -13.19 21.63 8.52
N PRO A 457 -14.25 20.96 9.02
CA PRO A 457 -14.98 19.97 8.26
C PRO A 457 -15.76 20.65 7.14
N TYR A 458 -15.77 20.05 5.95
CA TYR A 458 -16.57 20.51 4.83
C TYR A 458 -17.99 19.96 4.95
N GLN A 459 -18.99 20.85 4.97
CA GLN A 459 -20.40 20.50 5.23
C GLN A 459 -21.24 20.44 3.94
N GLU A 460 -20.82 21.13 2.90
CA GLU A 460 -21.60 21.32 1.67
C GLU A 460 -21.25 20.35 0.55
N ILE A 461 -20.57 19.24 0.87
CA ILE A 461 -20.16 18.27 -0.14
C ILE A 461 -21.33 17.87 -1.03
N THR A 462 -21.08 17.82 -2.34
CA THR A 462 -22.07 17.34 -3.32
C THR A 462 -22.19 15.82 -3.31
N ASN A 463 -23.33 15.29 -3.78
CA ASN A 463 -23.50 13.86 -4.00
C ASN A 463 -22.51 13.33 -5.05
N ALA A 464 -22.25 14.12 -6.10
CA ALA A 464 -21.30 13.76 -7.15
C ALA A 464 -19.86 13.74 -6.64
N GLY A 465 -19.44 14.73 -5.85
CA GLY A 465 -18.13 14.78 -5.23
C GLY A 465 -17.87 13.61 -4.28
N LEU A 466 -18.86 13.26 -3.43
CA LEU A 466 -18.72 12.10 -2.55
C LEU A 466 -18.63 10.79 -3.35
N ALA A 467 -19.53 10.58 -4.33
CA ALA A 467 -19.51 9.36 -5.14
C ALA A 467 -18.19 9.22 -5.91
N TYR A 468 -17.73 10.29 -6.56
CA TYR A 468 -16.43 10.33 -7.24
C TYR A 468 -15.29 9.95 -6.30
N SER A 469 -15.26 10.55 -5.09
CA SER A 469 -14.22 10.28 -4.10
C SER A 469 -14.25 8.81 -3.59
N LEU A 470 -15.42 8.19 -3.48
CA LEU A 470 -15.56 6.76 -3.15
C LEU A 470 -15.02 5.87 -4.27
N TYR A 471 -15.36 6.18 -5.52
CA TYR A 471 -14.85 5.44 -6.68
C TYR A 471 -13.33 5.60 -6.82
N LYS A 472 -12.79 6.81 -6.68
CA LYS A 472 -11.33 7.05 -6.67
C LYS A 472 -10.61 6.26 -5.57
N TYR A 473 -11.17 6.26 -4.37
CA TYR A 473 -10.62 5.45 -3.27
C TYR A 473 -10.62 3.96 -3.61
N ALA A 474 -11.73 3.46 -4.14
CA ALA A 474 -11.89 2.06 -4.51
C ALA A 474 -10.93 1.64 -5.63
N GLU A 475 -10.74 2.49 -6.65
CA GLU A 475 -9.76 2.29 -7.74
C GLU A 475 -8.33 2.21 -7.21
N LYS A 476 -7.93 3.16 -6.35
CA LYS A 476 -6.58 3.18 -5.74
C LYS A 476 -6.33 1.97 -4.83
N LYS A 477 -7.37 1.41 -4.23
CA LYS A 477 -7.29 0.20 -3.37
C LYS A 477 -7.61 -1.09 -4.11
N ASN A 478 -8.08 -0.99 -5.35
CA ASN A 478 -8.55 -2.11 -6.18
C ASN A 478 -9.63 -2.95 -5.46
N VAL A 479 -10.69 -2.28 -5.00
CA VAL A 479 -11.82 -2.87 -4.28
C VAL A 479 -13.14 -2.32 -4.82
N ARG A 480 -14.26 -3.03 -4.58
CA ARG A 480 -15.62 -2.59 -4.96
C ARG A 480 -16.58 -2.55 -3.77
N SER A 481 -16.23 -3.21 -2.69
CA SER A 481 -16.99 -3.20 -1.44
C SER A 481 -16.21 -2.47 -0.35
N LEU A 482 -16.86 -1.54 0.31
CA LEU A 482 -16.30 -0.63 1.31
C LEU A 482 -17.15 -0.70 2.58
N ARG A 483 -16.57 -0.34 3.72
CA ARG A 483 -17.31 -0.15 4.97
C ARG A 483 -17.20 1.28 5.44
N VAL A 484 -18.31 1.84 5.87
CA VAL A 484 -18.34 3.19 6.46
C VAL A 484 -17.45 3.27 7.70
N SER A 485 -17.49 2.23 8.55
CA SER A 485 -16.68 2.17 9.79
C SER A 485 -15.18 2.24 9.53
N ASP A 486 -14.69 1.67 8.42
CA ASP A 486 -13.27 1.66 8.08
C ASP A 486 -12.74 3.08 7.77
N PHE A 487 -13.59 3.99 7.33
CA PHE A 487 -13.21 5.38 7.07
C PHE A 487 -13.01 6.19 8.35
N PHE A 488 -13.79 5.94 9.40
CA PHE A 488 -13.83 6.76 10.63
C PHE A 488 -13.00 6.17 11.78
N THR A 489 -12.00 5.35 11.48
CA THR A 489 -11.01 4.87 12.47
C THR A 489 -9.82 5.82 12.54
N GLU A 490 -9.13 5.86 13.68
CA GLU A 490 -7.89 6.65 13.82
C GLU A 490 -6.78 6.18 12.88
N GLU A 491 -6.79 4.90 12.51
CA GLU A 491 -5.80 4.28 11.63
C GLU A 491 -6.05 4.54 10.13
N SER A 492 -7.22 5.08 9.78
CA SER A 492 -7.59 5.37 8.38
C SER A 492 -6.80 6.56 7.86
N LYS A 493 -5.86 6.31 6.94
CA LYS A 493 -4.96 7.32 6.34
C LYS A 493 -5.41 7.83 4.97
N SER A 494 -6.57 7.44 4.49
CA SER A 494 -7.07 7.88 3.18
C SER A 494 -8.57 7.64 3.08
N GLY A 495 -9.19 8.26 2.10
CA GLY A 495 -10.62 8.12 1.83
C GLY A 495 -11.38 9.44 1.95
N PRO A 496 -12.66 9.45 1.52
CA PRO A 496 -13.46 10.68 1.41
C PRO A 496 -13.50 11.53 2.67
N HIS A 497 -13.63 10.89 3.84
CA HIS A 497 -13.68 11.59 5.13
C HIS A 497 -12.40 12.37 5.45
N ARG A 498 -11.22 11.86 5.03
CA ARG A 498 -9.93 12.55 5.20
C ARG A 498 -9.74 13.65 4.17
N VAL A 499 -10.09 13.37 2.92
CA VAL A 499 -9.98 14.32 1.81
C VAL A 499 -10.90 15.51 2.02
N LEU A 500 -12.17 15.23 2.23
CA LEU A 500 -13.24 16.23 2.27
C LEU A 500 -13.55 16.71 3.69
N GLY A 501 -12.96 16.11 4.71
CA GLY A 501 -13.22 16.48 6.10
C GLY A 501 -14.66 16.27 6.56
N ILE A 502 -15.43 15.46 5.85
CA ILE A 502 -16.86 15.25 6.12
C ILE A 502 -17.10 14.53 7.45
N SER A 503 -18.11 14.95 8.19
CA SER A 503 -18.57 14.26 9.39
C SER A 503 -19.20 12.90 9.06
N LYS A 504 -19.18 11.96 10.02
CA LYS A 504 -19.81 10.65 9.83
C LYS A 504 -21.31 10.77 9.56
N THR A 505 -21.97 11.73 10.19
CA THR A 505 -23.42 11.99 10.02
C THR A 505 -23.73 12.46 8.61
N ASP A 506 -22.97 13.44 8.10
CA ASP A 506 -23.17 13.99 6.76
C ASP A 506 -22.81 12.95 5.69
N PHE A 507 -21.75 12.19 5.92
CA PHE A 507 -21.37 11.06 5.07
C PHE A 507 -22.52 10.05 4.92
N LEU A 508 -23.13 9.63 6.03
CA LEU A 508 -24.28 8.70 6.01
C LEU A 508 -25.50 9.32 5.33
N ASN A 509 -25.77 10.61 5.55
CA ASN A 509 -26.90 11.29 4.90
C ASN A 509 -26.71 11.38 3.39
N ARG A 510 -25.52 11.68 2.90
CA ARG A 510 -25.21 11.70 1.47
C ARG A 510 -25.28 10.31 0.86
N LEU A 511 -24.81 9.26 1.55
CA LEU A 511 -24.97 7.88 1.09
C LEU A 511 -26.42 7.47 0.94
N ARG A 512 -27.30 7.86 1.89
CA ARG A 512 -28.76 7.61 1.78
C ARG A 512 -29.35 8.33 0.57
N SER A 513 -28.95 9.57 0.33
CA SER A 513 -29.37 10.33 -0.85
C SER A 513 -28.92 9.66 -2.15
N LEU A 514 -27.67 9.21 -2.24
CA LEU A 514 -27.17 8.49 -3.42
C LEU A 514 -27.88 7.14 -3.62
N ASN A 515 -28.23 6.45 -2.55
CA ASN A 515 -28.90 5.15 -2.59
C ASN A 515 -30.37 5.24 -2.99
N SER A 516 -31.01 6.41 -2.81
CA SER A 516 -32.44 6.62 -3.13
C SER A 516 -32.70 7.00 -4.60
N LYS A 517 -31.67 7.31 -5.39
CA LYS A 517 -31.82 7.70 -6.79
C LYS A 517 -32.17 6.52 -7.69
N GLU A 518 -32.95 6.76 -8.77
CA GLU A 518 -33.27 5.72 -9.75
C GLU A 518 -32.02 5.18 -10.45
N ASN A 519 -31.12 6.04 -10.88
CA ASN A 519 -29.83 5.66 -11.47
C ASN A 519 -28.76 5.55 -10.38
N ARG A 520 -28.84 4.49 -9.58
CA ARG A 520 -27.91 4.27 -8.49
C ARG A 520 -26.49 4.03 -9.00
N VAL A 521 -25.56 4.83 -8.55
CA VAL A 521 -24.12 4.61 -8.79
C VAL A 521 -23.50 3.71 -7.72
N LEU A 522 -24.17 3.50 -6.60
CA LEU A 522 -23.76 2.63 -5.50
C LEU A 522 -24.97 2.06 -4.75
N ILE A 523 -24.73 1.01 -3.98
CA ILE A 523 -25.69 0.45 -3.03
C ILE A 523 -25.09 0.64 -1.63
N ALA A 524 -25.83 1.32 -0.74
CA ALA A 524 -25.43 1.52 0.64
C ALA A 524 -26.43 0.83 1.59
N GLU A 525 -25.94 -0.16 2.33
CA GLU A 525 -26.70 -0.88 3.35
C GLU A 525 -26.32 -0.32 4.72
N LEU A 526 -27.18 0.57 5.26
CA LEU A 526 -26.91 1.40 6.43
C LEU A 526 -27.87 1.16 7.60
N SER A 527 -28.66 0.09 7.56
CA SER A 527 -29.65 -0.24 8.58
C SER A 527 -29.25 -1.46 9.41
N MET A 528 -29.80 -1.58 10.62
CA MET A 528 -29.61 -2.73 11.52
C MET A 528 -28.13 -3.08 11.83
N GLY A 529 -27.26 -2.07 11.91
CA GLY A 529 -25.83 -2.30 12.16
C GLY A 529 -25.01 -2.65 10.92
N LEU A 530 -25.63 -2.65 9.74
CA LEU A 530 -24.93 -2.72 8.46
C LEU A 530 -24.28 -1.38 8.15
N ASP A 531 -23.09 -1.41 7.57
CA ASP A 531 -22.32 -0.23 7.19
C ASP A 531 -21.56 -0.42 5.87
N SER A 532 -22.17 -1.21 4.94
CA SER A 532 -21.54 -1.56 3.68
C SER A 532 -21.91 -0.60 2.55
N ILE A 533 -20.95 -0.38 1.66
CA ILE A 533 -21.12 0.37 0.41
C ILE A 533 -20.60 -0.54 -0.70
N THR A 534 -21.44 -0.87 -1.66
CA THR A 534 -21.08 -1.62 -2.86
C THR A 534 -21.13 -0.69 -4.06
N LEU A 535 -19.98 -0.55 -4.74
CA LEU A 535 -19.86 0.23 -5.97
C LEU A 535 -20.20 -0.65 -7.17
N ARG A 536 -20.80 -0.09 -8.20
CA ARG A 536 -21.12 -0.80 -9.43
C ARG A 536 -19.86 -1.21 -10.17
N ASP A 537 -19.81 -2.45 -10.67
CA ASP A 537 -18.65 -3.02 -11.36
C ASP A 537 -18.47 -2.45 -12.77
N ASP A 538 -19.56 -2.01 -13.40
CA ASP A 538 -19.58 -1.42 -14.74
C ASP A 538 -19.18 0.07 -14.76
N LEU A 539 -18.98 0.70 -13.58
CA LEU A 539 -18.58 2.10 -13.47
C LEU A 539 -17.15 2.25 -12.91
N ASN A 540 -16.46 3.26 -13.39
CA ASN A 540 -15.26 3.82 -12.80
C ASN A 540 -15.55 5.24 -12.28
N SER A 541 -14.54 5.93 -11.71
CA SER A 541 -14.73 7.29 -11.18
C SER A 541 -15.25 8.27 -12.24
N ILE A 542 -14.77 8.18 -13.49
CA ILE A 542 -15.19 9.05 -14.59
C ILE A 542 -16.62 8.74 -15.02
N SER A 543 -16.94 7.48 -15.31
CA SER A 543 -18.29 7.10 -15.73
C SER A 543 -19.35 7.28 -14.62
N CYS A 544 -18.94 7.14 -13.35
CA CYS A 544 -19.78 7.52 -12.22
C CYS A 544 -20.12 9.02 -12.23
N LEU A 545 -19.09 9.85 -12.46
CA LEU A 545 -19.26 11.31 -12.56
C LEU A 545 -20.17 11.68 -13.74
N GLU A 546 -19.95 11.12 -14.93
CA GLU A 546 -20.81 11.31 -16.12
C GLU A 546 -22.28 10.95 -15.83
N THR A 547 -22.51 9.82 -15.14
CA THR A 547 -23.87 9.38 -14.77
C THR A 547 -24.57 10.39 -13.85
N LEU A 548 -23.83 11.10 -12.99
CA LEU A 548 -24.43 12.01 -12.00
C LEU A 548 -24.58 13.45 -12.52
N ILE A 549 -23.78 13.86 -13.51
CA ILE A 549 -23.85 15.21 -14.09
C ILE A 549 -24.94 15.29 -15.17
N CYS A 550 -25.18 14.22 -15.91
CA CYS A 550 -26.23 14.16 -16.94
C CYS A 550 -27.66 14.03 -16.38
N GLN A 551 -27.84 14.10 -15.05
CA GLN A 551 -29.13 14.12 -14.35
C GLN A 551 -29.52 15.53 -13.92
#